data_79b30b76f5d22a6f73bd57a319120c85
#
_entry.id   79b30b76f5d22a6f73bd57a319120c85
#
_cell.length_a   1.000
_cell.length_b   1.000
_cell.length_c   1.000
_cell.angle_alpha   90.00
_cell.angle_beta   90.00
_cell.angle_gamma   90.00
#
_symmetry.space_group_name_H-M   'P 1'
#
loop_
_entity.id
_entity.type
_entity.pdbx_description
1 polymer ?
#
loop_
_entity_poly.entity_id
_entity_poly.type
_entity_poly.pdbx_seq_one_letter_code
_entity_poly.pdbx_strand_id
1 'polypeptide(L)'
;MQKAIPTLFMRGGTSRGPFFRECDLPADIPTRDRVLLAVMGSPDRRQIDGLGGANPLTSKVGIVRPSTTPGCDLDFLFAQLQPEKDTVDTTPNCGNMLAAVVPFALETGMVRAQGEVSTFRVLTLNTDMQCDITVQTPGGQVSYEGDARIDGVPGTSAPIKINFLDTAGSVCSGLLPTGNVRDIIDGIEVTCIDNGMPLVIFKAADVGRTGYESVAELNADTELKACIERLRIACGHAMGLGDVTPKNYPKMTLIAPPRDGGSLSTRSFIPHVCHDAIGVLAAVTVGTACVLKGAVTDGIAVVADGQARTVSVEHPTGEFSVELELDPANPQNVTRAALLRTARLIMRGEVMVPASTWNTQGDKA
;
A
#
# COMPACT_ATOMS: atom_id res chain seq x y z
N MET A 1 -33.55 -16.88 9.67
CA MET A 1 -33.65 -15.92 8.54
C MET A 1 -32.27 -15.37 8.25
N GLN A 2 -32.02 -14.98 7.01
CA GLN A 2 -30.79 -14.31 6.59
C GLN A 2 -31.12 -12.90 6.10
N LYS A 3 -30.12 -12.01 6.14
CA LYS A 3 -30.17 -10.66 5.59
C LYS A 3 -29.24 -10.56 4.42
N ALA A 4 -29.72 -10.03 3.30
CA ALA A 4 -28.96 -9.78 2.10
C ALA A 4 -28.25 -8.42 2.19
N ILE A 5 -27.00 -8.36 1.77
CA ILE A 5 -26.20 -7.14 1.70
C ILE A 5 -25.64 -7.01 0.29
N PRO A 6 -25.96 -5.93 -0.45
CA PRO A 6 -25.38 -5.67 -1.77
C PRO A 6 -23.85 -5.63 -1.72
N THR A 7 -23.22 -6.37 -2.60
CA THR A 7 -21.76 -6.62 -2.53
C THR A 7 -21.16 -6.68 -3.93
N LEU A 8 -20.02 -6.04 -4.13
CA LEU A 8 -19.10 -6.38 -5.21
C LEU A 8 -17.89 -7.11 -4.65
N PHE A 9 -17.61 -8.30 -5.15
CA PHE A 9 -16.41 -9.04 -4.79
C PHE A 9 -15.31 -8.70 -5.80
N MET A 10 -14.26 -8.06 -5.33
CA MET A 10 -13.23 -7.49 -6.21
C MET A 10 -11.83 -7.94 -5.82
N ARG A 11 -10.96 -8.05 -6.82
CA ARG A 11 -9.52 -8.03 -6.65
C ARG A 11 -9.04 -6.59 -6.78
N GLY A 12 -8.22 -6.15 -5.84
CA GLY A 12 -7.41 -4.95 -5.94
C GLY A 12 -5.94 -5.33 -5.72
N GLY A 13 -5.05 -5.02 -6.68
CA GLY A 13 -3.67 -5.49 -6.64
C GLY A 13 -3.59 -7.00 -6.42
N THR A 14 -2.78 -7.44 -5.45
CA THR A 14 -2.60 -8.85 -5.05
C THR A 14 -3.57 -9.28 -3.94
N SER A 15 -4.56 -8.48 -3.60
CA SER A 15 -5.54 -8.76 -2.57
C SER A 15 -6.94 -8.87 -3.16
N ARG A 16 -7.85 -9.54 -2.46
CA ARG A 16 -9.27 -9.58 -2.83
C ARG A 16 -10.18 -9.60 -1.62
N GLY A 17 -11.40 -9.13 -1.84
CA GLY A 17 -12.45 -9.18 -0.82
C GLY A 17 -13.73 -8.50 -1.28
N PRO A 18 -14.80 -8.59 -0.45
CA PRO A 18 -16.03 -7.87 -0.69
C PRO A 18 -15.82 -6.36 -0.48
N PHE A 19 -16.50 -5.59 -1.32
CA PHE A 19 -16.65 -4.14 -1.20
C PHE A 19 -18.10 -3.81 -0.95
N PHE A 20 -18.34 -2.89 -0.03
CA PHE A 20 -19.65 -2.43 0.38
C PHE A 20 -19.77 -0.91 0.27
N ARG A 21 -20.97 -0.42 -0.03
CA ARG A 21 -21.30 0.96 0.28
C ARG A 21 -21.52 1.06 1.80
N GLU A 22 -21.01 2.11 2.42
CA GLU A 22 -21.19 2.30 3.87
C GLU A 22 -22.65 2.28 4.30
N CYS A 23 -23.55 2.86 3.49
CA CYS A 23 -24.98 2.91 3.76
C CYS A 23 -25.69 1.54 3.75
N ASP A 24 -25.05 0.50 3.20
CA ASP A 24 -25.60 -0.86 3.19
C ASP A 24 -25.15 -1.68 4.42
N LEU A 25 -24.33 -1.10 5.31
CA LEU A 25 -23.81 -1.72 6.52
C LEU A 25 -24.40 -1.07 7.79
N PRO A 26 -24.35 -1.76 8.95
CA PRO A 26 -24.70 -1.14 10.23
C PRO A 26 -23.88 0.11 10.52
N ALA A 27 -24.52 1.15 11.04
CA ALA A 27 -23.85 2.40 11.39
C ALA A 27 -22.99 2.28 12.67
N ASP A 28 -23.39 1.43 13.61
CA ASP A 28 -22.63 1.20 14.82
C ASP A 28 -21.48 0.20 14.57
N ILE A 29 -20.29 0.56 15.04
CA ILE A 29 -19.06 -0.20 14.80
C ILE A 29 -19.15 -1.65 15.31
N PRO A 30 -19.63 -1.92 16.55
CA PRO A 30 -19.70 -3.28 17.04
C PRO A 30 -20.57 -4.20 16.17
N THR A 31 -21.72 -3.72 15.68
CA THR A 31 -22.59 -4.51 14.80
C THR A 31 -21.99 -4.65 13.41
N ARG A 32 -21.43 -3.57 12.86
CA ARG A 32 -20.69 -3.62 11.60
C ARG A 32 -19.62 -4.69 11.63
N ASP A 33 -18.79 -4.70 12.66
CA ASP A 33 -17.66 -5.62 12.76
C ASP A 33 -18.13 -7.08 12.88
N ARG A 34 -19.21 -7.36 13.65
CA ARG A 34 -19.84 -8.69 13.67
C ARG A 34 -20.34 -9.11 12.28
N VAL A 35 -20.95 -8.19 11.53
CA VAL A 35 -21.41 -8.45 10.17
C VAL A 35 -20.22 -8.76 9.25
N LEU A 36 -19.14 -8.00 9.33
CA LEU A 36 -17.94 -8.24 8.52
C LEU A 36 -17.29 -9.59 8.84
N LEU A 37 -17.24 -9.98 10.11
CA LEU A 37 -16.75 -11.30 10.53
C LEU A 37 -17.62 -12.43 9.94
N ALA A 38 -18.94 -12.29 10.00
CA ALA A 38 -19.87 -13.27 9.42
C ALA A 38 -19.74 -13.32 7.88
N VAL A 39 -19.63 -12.17 7.21
CA VAL A 39 -19.38 -12.12 5.76
C VAL A 39 -18.12 -12.87 5.37
N MET A 40 -17.05 -12.76 6.17
CA MET A 40 -15.76 -13.40 5.88
C MET A 40 -15.67 -14.84 6.37
N GLY A 41 -16.58 -15.27 7.27
CA GLY A 41 -16.53 -16.59 7.90
C GLY A 41 -15.44 -16.71 8.98
N SER A 42 -15.08 -15.58 9.63
CA SER A 42 -14.13 -15.56 10.77
C SER A 42 -14.92 -15.59 12.10
N PRO A 43 -14.33 -16.19 13.15
CA PRO A 43 -13.07 -16.93 13.21
C PRO A 43 -13.23 -18.41 12.77
N ASP A 44 -12.68 -18.76 11.66
CA ASP A 44 -12.46 -20.14 11.21
C ASP A 44 -11.27 -20.14 10.27
N ARG A 45 -10.30 -21.03 10.51
CA ARG A 45 -9.09 -21.14 9.70
C ARG A 45 -9.37 -21.30 8.19
N ARG A 46 -10.45 -21.99 7.82
CA ARG A 46 -10.85 -22.20 6.43
C ARG A 46 -11.82 -21.14 5.92
N GLN A 47 -12.41 -20.34 6.84
CA GLN A 47 -13.49 -19.39 6.52
C GLN A 47 -14.60 -20.03 5.67
N ILE A 48 -14.97 -21.28 6.03
CA ILE A 48 -15.84 -22.14 5.21
C ILE A 48 -17.27 -21.58 5.07
N ASP A 49 -17.72 -20.79 6.03
CA ASP A 49 -19.06 -20.20 6.07
C ASP A 49 -19.06 -18.71 5.67
N GLY A 50 -18.12 -18.31 4.79
CA GLY A 50 -18.02 -16.93 4.33
C GLY A 50 -17.25 -16.78 3.01
N LEU A 51 -16.98 -15.52 2.65
CA LEU A 51 -16.27 -15.13 1.43
C LEU A 51 -14.76 -15.12 1.59
N GLY A 52 -14.25 -15.34 2.78
CA GLY A 52 -12.82 -15.38 3.05
C GLY A 52 -12.10 -16.52 2.33
N GLY A 53 -10.82 -16.35 2.06
CA GLY A 53 -10.01 -17.30 1.32
C GLY A 53 -8.92 -17.97 2.18
N ALA A 54 -9.13 -18.08 3.48
CA ALA A 54 -8.21 -18.74 4.43
C ALA A 54 -6.78 -18.16 4.46
N ASN A 55 -6.64 -16.89 4.06
CA ASN A 55 -5.35 -16.19 3.99
C ASN A 55 -5.54 -14.69 4.25
N PRO A 56 -4.61 -14.00 4.92
CA PRO A 56 -4.73 -12.55 5.18
C PRO A 56 -4.90 -11.70 3.92
N LEU A 57 -4.34 -12.08 2.77
CA LEU A 57 -4.50 -11.35 1.50
C LEU A 57 -5.91 -11.49 0.90
N THR A 58 -6.65 -12.49 1.33
CA THR A 58 -8.01 -12.79 0.87
C THR A 58 -9.05 -12.68 1.99
N SER A 59 -8.67 -12.07 3.14
CA SER A 59 -9.54 -11.80 4.29
C SER A 59 -9.61 -10.28 4.55
N LYS A 60 -10.02 -9.55 3.51
CA LYS A 60 -10.02 -8.08 3.47
C LYS A 60 -11.38 -7.57 3.04
N VAL A 61 -11.77 -6.40 3.56
CA VAL A 61 -13.02 -5.73 3.21
C VAL A 61 -12.73 -4.28 2.85
N GLY A 62 -13.40 -3.79 1.81
CA GLY A 62 -13.46 -2.38 1.44
C GLY A 62 -14.83 -1.79 1.76
N ILE A 63 -14.86 -0.64 2.39
CA ILE A 63 -16.08 0.14 2.65
C ILE A 63 -15.90 1.50 2.01
N VAL A 64 -16.82 1.89 1.14
CA VAL A 64 -16.72 3.11 0.34
C VAL A 64 -17.99 3.95 0.51
N ARG A 65 -17.81 5.26 0.57
CA ARG A 65 -18.90 6.24 0.55
C ARG A 65 -18.50 7.48 -0.26
N PRO A 66 -19.47 8.28 -0.72
CA PRO A 66 -19.18 9.64 -1.18
C PRO A 66 -18.52 10.44 -0.04
N SER A 67 -17.49 11.22 -0.36
CA SER A 67 -16.80 12.03 0.65
C SER A 67 -17.61 13.27 1.03
N THR A 68 -17.52 13.65 2.31
CA THR A 68 -17.96 14.96 2.80
C THR A 68 -16.80 15.93 3.01
N THR A 69 -15.57 15.44 2.82
CA THR A 69 -14.35 16.26 2.95
C THR A 69 -14.16 17.11 1.70
N PRO A 70 -14.04 18.43 1.82
CA PRO A 70 -13.81 19.31 0.67
C PRO A 70 -12.62 18.87 -0.17
N GLY A 71 -12.81 18.78 -1.49
CA GLY A 71 -11.78 18.38 -2.43
C GLY A 71 -11.58 16.86 -2.57
N CYS A 72 -12.32 16.04 -1.81
CA CYS A 72 -12.34 14.58 -1.98
C CYS A 72 -13.67 14.14 -2.60
N ASP A 73 -13.63 13.13 -3.48
CA ASP A 73 -14.81 12.54 -4.12
C ASP A 73 -15.35 11.36 -3.30
N LEU A 74 -14.46 10.56 -2.74
CA LEU A 74 -14.77 9.31 -2.06
C LEU A 74 -13.99 9.19 -0.74
N ASP A 75 -14.63 8.58 0.25
CA ASP A 75 -13.97 8.07 1.46
C ASP A 75 -13.85 6.54 1.36
N PHE A 76 -12.73 6.03 1.80
CA PHE A 76 -12.43 4.61 1.84
C PHE A 76 -11.99 4.17 3.22
N LEU A 77 -12.70 3.21 3.81
CA LEU A 77 -12.30 2.51 5.01
C LEU A 77 -11.88 1.08 4.65
N PHE A 78 -10.65 0.75 4.93
CA PHE A 78 -10.13 -0.61 4.82
C PHE A 78 -10.30 -1.36 6.13
N ALA A 79 -10.76 -2.61 6.05
CA ALA A 79 -10.81 -3.51 7.19
C ALA A 79 -10.00 -4.79 6.90
N GLN A 80 -9.04 -5.08 7.77
CA GLN A 80 -8.28 -6.31 7.76
C GLN A 80 -8.91 -7.29 8.75
N LEU A 81 -9.27 -8.47 8.25
CA LEU A 81 -9.70 -9.59 9.06
C LEU A 81 -8.64 -10.69 9.03
N GLN A 82 -8.65 -11.54 10.03
CA GLN A 82 -7.78 -12.73 10.10
C GLN A 82 -8.65 -13.97 10.11
N PRO A 83 -8.23 -15.07 9.45
CA PRO A 83 -9.02 -16.30 9.45
C PRO A 83 -9.38 -16.78 10.86
N GLU A 84 -8.40 -16.83 11.77
CA GLU A 84 -8.56 -17.45 13.11
C GLU A 84 -8.91 -16.46 14.23
N LYS A 85 -9.13 -15.17 13.91
CA LYS A 85 -9.44 -14.14 14.92
C LYS A 85 -10.83 -13.54 14.72
N ASP A 86 -11.46 -13.20 15.81
CA ASP A 86 -12.75 -12.50 15.88
C ASP A 86 -12.61 -10.98 15.94
N THR A 87 -11.57 -10.45 15.27
CA THR A 87 -11.24 -9.03 15.29
C THR A 87 -11.24 -8.44 13.89
N VAL A 88 -11.74 -7.22 13.79
CA VAL A 88 -11.69 -6.38 12.59
C VAL A 88 -10.70 -5.24 12.86
N ASP A 89 -9.60 -5.22 12.13
CA ASP A 89 -8.56 -4.20 12.28
C ASP A 89 -8.72 -3.13 11.18
N THR A 90 -9.03 -1.91 11.58
CA THR A 90 -9.16 -0.74 10.72
C THR A 90 -8.02 0.26 10.92
N THR A 91 -6.94 -0.12 11.59
CA THR A 91 -5.77 0.76 11.78
C THR A 91 -4.86 0.85 10.56
N PRO A 92 -4.56 -0.25 9.81
CA PRO A 92 -3.67 -0.16 8.66
C PRO A 92 -4.38 0.37 7.42
N ASN A 93 -3.62 0.94 6.51
CA ASN A 93 -4.07 1.18 5.14
C ASN A 93 -3.70 0.00 4.22
N CYS A 94 -4.37 -0.13 3.07
CA CYS A 94 -4.08 -1.19 2.10
C CYS A 94 -4.10 -0.67 0.67
N GLY A 95 -2.92 -0.37 0.12
CA GLY A 95 -2.77 0.11 -1.27
C GLY A 95 -3.29 -0.87 -2.32
N ASN A 96 -3.29 -2.18 -2.05
CA ASN A 96 -3.88 -3.17 -2.94
C ASN A 96 -5.40 -3.04 -3.03
N MET A 97 -6.09 -3.01 -1.88
CA MET A 97 -7.55 -2.84 -1.86
C MET A 97 -7.96 -1.45 -2.39
N LEU A 98 -7.14 -0.43 -2.13
CA LEU A 98 -7.35 0.93 -2.62
C LEU A 98 -7.50 1.00 -4.16
N ALA A 99 -6.79 0.14 -4.90
CA ALA A 99 -6.91 0.07 -6.36
C ALA A 99 -8.33 -0.27 -6.87
N ALA A 100 -9.16 -0.93 -6.06
CA ALA A 100 -10.51 -1.29 -6.46
C ALA A 100 -11.57 -0.25 -6.04
N VAL A 101 -11.21 0.81 -5.32
CA VAL A 101 -12.17 1.80 -4.77
C VAL A 101 -12.87 2.58 -5.87
N VAL A 102 -12.13 3.17 -6.80
CA VAL A 102 -12.73 3.94 -7.91
C VAL A 102 -13.51 3.02 -8.87
N PRO A 103 -12.97 1.84 -9.29
CA PRO A 103 -13.77 0.86 -10.00
C PRO A 103 -15.09 0.52 -9.28
N PHE A 104 -15.05 0.23 -7.97
CA PHE A 104 -16.26 -0.03 -7.19
C PHE A 104 -17.25 1.14 -7.21
N ALA A 105 -16.78 2.36 -7.03
CA ALA A 105 -17.62 3.55 -7.01
C ALA A 105 -18.30 3.82 -8.37
N LEU A 106 -17.60 3.58 -9.47
CA LEU A 106 -18.13 3.66 -10.83
C LEU A 106 -19.20 2.56 -11.08
N GLU A 107 -18.88 1.31 -10.72
CA GLU A 107 -19.77 0.15 -10.90
C GLU A 107 -21.06 0.27 -10.07
N THR A 108 -21.01 0.95 -8.93
CA THR A 108 -22.18 1.17 -8.06
C THR A 108 -22.89 2.50 -8.33
N GLY A 109 -22.39 3.31 -9.27
CA GLY A 109 -22.97 4.61 -9.63
C GLY A 109 -22.79 5.71 -8.59
N MET A 110 -21.87 5.54 -7.63
CA MET A 110 -21.51 6.60 -6.66
C MET A 110 -20.87 7.80 -7.36
N VAL A 111 -20.05 7.53 -8.39
CA VAL A 111 -19.44 8.54 -9.25
C VAL A 111 -19.69 8.19 -10.71
N ARG A 112 -19.52 9.17 -11.61
CA ARG A 112 -19.65 8.97 -13.06
C ARG A 112 -18.31 9.15 -13.74
N ALA A 113 -18.06 8.37 -14.78
CA ALA A 113 -16.87 8.52 -15.60
C ALA A 113 -16.75 9.94 -16.17
N GLN A 114 -15.52 10.44 -16.23
CA GLN A 114 -15.19 11.80 -16.68
C GLN A 114 -14.74 11.85 -18.15
N GLY A 115 -14.60 10.69 -18.81
CA GLY A 115 -14.13 10.53 -20.18
C GLY A 115 -13.51 9.16 -20.40
N GLU A 116 -12.57 9.04 -21.35
CA GLU A 116 -11.81 7.81 -21.63
C GLU A 116 -10.91 7.41 -20.45
N VAL A 117 -10.50 8.38 -19.63
CA VAL A 117 -9.75 8.22 -18.39
C VAL A 117 -10.43 9.05 -17.34
N SER A 118 -10.60 8.48 -16.14
CA SER A 118 -11.21 9.16 -15.01
C SER A 118 -10.30 9.15 -13.80
N THR A 119 -10.22 10.28 -13.10
CA THR A 119 -9.43 10.43 -11.87
C THR A 119 -10.30 10.95 -10.76
N PHE A 120 -10.30 10.26 -9.61
CA PHE A 120 -11.06 10.65 -8.44
C PHE A 120 -10.14 10.72 -7.23
N ARG A 121 -10.39 11.73 -6.39
CA ARG A 121 -9.68 11.90 -5.12
C ARG A 121 -10.35 11.09 -4.03
N VAL A 122 -9.55 10.24 -3.40
CA VAL A 122 -9.98 9.33 -2.33
C VAL A 122 -9.29 9.70 -1.04
N LEU A 123 -10.07 9.88 0.04
CA LEU A 123 -9.58 9.97 1.41
C LEU A 123 -9.58 8.58 2.05
N THR A 124 -8.45 8.13 2.54
CA THR A 124 -8.35 6.87 3.30
C THR A 124 -8.63 7.15 4.78
N LEU A 125 -9.76 6.67 5.30
CA LEU A 125 -10.18 6.94 6.69
C LEU A 125 -9.30 6.25 7.74
N ASN A 126 -8.49 5.28 7.34
CA ASN A 126 -7.55 4.59 8.24
C ASN A 126 -6.37 5.47 8.67
N THR A 127 -5.92 6.38 7.80
CA THR A 127 -4.67 7.13 7.98
C THR A 127 -4.78 8.59 7.57
N ASP A 128 -5.98 9.06 7.25
CA ASP A 128 -6.29 10.42 6.75
C ASP A 128 -5.47 10.84 5.51
N MET A 129 -4.94 9.85 4.77
CA MET A 129 -4.17 10.12 3.56
C MET A 129 -5.10 10.32 2.37
N GLN A 130 -4.76 11.28 1.52
CA GLN A 130 -5.44 11.51 0.25
C GLN A 130 -4.62 10.93 -0.90
N CYS A 131 -5.33 10.41 -1.91
CA CYS A 131 -4.70 9.96 -3.15
C CYS A 131 -5.64 10.20 -4.34
N ASP A 132 -5.03 10.48 -5.49
CA ASP A 132 -5.75 10.51 -6.77
C ASP A 132 -5.63 9.14 -7.43
N ILE A 133 -6.77 8.52 -7.73
CA ILE A 133 -6.83 7.21 -8.37
C ILE A 133 -7.34 7.40 -9.80
N THR A 134 -6.50 7.02 -10.76
CA THR A 134 -6.78 7.12 -12.19
C THR A 134 -7.10 5.75 -12.76
N VAL A 135 -8.22 5.63 -13.46
CA VAL A 135 -8.71 4.39 -14.10
C VAL A 135 -9.08 4.64 -15.57
N GLN A 136 -9.03 3.58 -16.39
CA GLN A 136 -9.48 3.61 -17.77
C GLN A 136 -11.00 3.46 -17.83
N THR A 137 -11.67 4.39 -18.48
CA THR A 137 -13.15 4.44 -18.56
C THR A 137 -13.66 4.67 -19.99
N PRO A 138 -13.23 3.84 -20.98
CA PRO A 138 -13.68 3.97 -22.35
C PRO A 138 -15.19 3.80 -22.44
N GLY A 139 -15.84 4.71 -23.20
CA GLY A 139 -17.29 4.69 -23.33
C GLY A 139 -18.07 4.89 -22.03
N GLY A 140 -17.43 5.44 -20.99
CA GLY A 140 -18.06 5.72 -19.69
C GLY A 140 -18.14 4.51 -18.73
N GLN A 141 -17.47 3.40 -19.06
CA GLN A 141 -17.45 2.18 -18.24
C GLN A 141 -16.03 1.83 -17.81
N VAL A 142 -15.88 1.19 -16.65
CA VAL A 142 -14.57 0.73 -16.19
C VAL A 142 -14.03 -0.34 -17.13
N SER A 143 -12.82 -0.14 -17.65
CA SER A 143 -12.09 -1.19 -18.32
C SER A 143 -11.27 -1.99 -17.34
N TYR A 144 -11.39 -3.32 -17.40
CA TYR A 144 -10.53 -4.26 -16.67
C TYR A 144 -9.51 -4.93 -17.58
N GLU A 145 -9.66 -4.79 -18.90
CA GLU A 145 -8.76 -5.38 -19.90
C GLU A 145 -7.69 -4.36 -20.30
N GLY A 146 -6.45 -4.82 -20.39
CA GLY A 146 -5.28 -4.01 -20.72
C GLY A 146 -4.00 -4.81 -20.64
N ASP A 147 -2.88 -4.14 -20.78
CA ASP A 147 -1.54 -4.71 -20.89
C ASP A 147 -0.68 -4.56 -19.64
N ALA A 148 -1.19 -3.87 -18.62
CA ALA A 148 -0.46 -3.69 -17.36
C ALA A 148 -0.33 -5.01 -16.60
N ARG A 149 0.90 -5.32 -16.18
CA ARG A 149 1.25 -6.49 -15.37
C ARG A 149 1.71 -6.06 -14.00
N ILE A 150 1.29 -6.79 -12.98
CA ILE A 150 1.81 -6.68 -11.62
C ILE A 150 2.18 -8.06 -11.10
N ASP A 151 3.21 -8.16 -10.32
CA ASP A 151 3.64 -9.41 -9.72
C ASP A 151 2.60 -9.94 -8.72
N GLY A 152 2.50 -11.27 -8.62
CA GLY A 152 1.51 -11.95 -7.79
C GLY A 152 0.11 -12.04 -8.41
N VAL A 153 -0.09 -11.53 -9.64
CA VAL A 153 -1.35 -11.67 -10.39
C VAL A 153 -1.07 -12.22 -11.79
N PRO A 154 -1.69 -13.33 -12.19
CA PRO A 154 -1.48 -13.88 -13.51
C PRO A 154 -2.11 -13.01 -14.61
N GLY A 155 -1.44 -12.94 -15.77
CA GLY A 155 -1.91 -12.21 -16.95
C GLY A 155 -1.72 -10.70 -16.84
N THR A 156 -2.51 -9.96 -17.63
CA THR A 156 -2.50 -8.51 -17.72
C THR A 156 -3.90 -7.93 -17.46
N SER A 157 -3.99 -6.65 -17.14
CA SER A 157 -5.25 -5.93 -16.89
C SER A 157 -5.07 -4.45 -17.22
N ALA A 158 -6.15 -3.68 -17.21
CA ALA A 158 -6.06 -2.22 -17.34
C ALA A 158 -5.26 -1.60 -16.17
N PRO A 159 -4.38 -0.62 -16.45
CA PRO A 159 -3.60 0.04 -15.43
C PRO A 159 -4.47 0.92 -14.52
N ILE A 160 -4.22 0.86 -13.23
CA ILE A 160 -4.75 1.76 -12.23
C ILE A 160 -3.58 2.46 -11.55
N LYS A 161 -3.57 3.80 -11.60
CA LYS A 161 -2.52 4.61 -11.01
C LYS A 161 -3.03 5.22 -9.71
N ILE A 162 -2.31 4.98 -8.62
CA ILE A 162 -2.60 5.54 -7.30
C ILE A 162 -1.51 6.54 -6.97
N ASN A 163 -1.82 7.82 -7.06
CA ASN A 163 -0.93 8.91 -6.71
C ASN A 163 -1.27 9.40 -5.30
N PHE A 164 -0.40 9.14 -4.34
CA PHE A 164 -0.53 9.65 -2.99
C PHE A 164 -0.13 11.12 -2.96
N LEU A 165 -0.95 11.94 -2.29
CA LEU A 165 -0.76 13.38 -2.22
C LEU A 165 -0.07 13.77 -0.92
N ASP A 166 0.69 14.88 -0.97
CA ASP A 166 1.34 15.49 0.19
C ASP A 166 2.15 14.48 1.05
N THR A 167 2.82 13.56 0.36
CA THR A 167 3.58 12.48 1.02
C THR A 167 4.98 12.90 1.44
N ALA A 168 5.52 13.97 0.87
CA ALA A 168 6.85 14.47 1.20
C ALA A 168 6.89 15.02 2.65
N GLY A 169 7.67 14.38 3.51
CA GLY A 169 7.72 14.73 4.93
C GLY A 169 6.47 14.34 5.71
N SER A 170 5.89 13.19 5.40
CA SER A 170 4.66 12.69 6.04
C SER A 170 4.78 12.53 7.57
N VAL A 171 5.97 12.24 8.05
CA VAL A 171 6.30 12.10 9.48
C VAL A 171 7.45 13.03 9.87
N CYS A 172 8.33 13.35 8.92
CA CYS A 172 9.49 14.21 9.09
C CYS A 172 9.19 15.66 8.66
N SER A 173 10.19 16.55 8.79
CA SER A 173 10.07 17.95 8.41
C SER A 173 10.05 18.22 6.89
N GLY A 174 10.31 17.18 6.07
CA GLY A 174 10.35 17.29 4.62
C GLY A 174 10.84 16.01 3.96
N LEU A 175 10.93 16.02 2.62
CA LEU A 175 11.36 14.88 1.82
C LEU A 175 12.75 14.37 2.25
N LEU A 176 13.69 15.28 2.47
CA LEU A 176 15.05 15.00 2.93
C LEU A 176 15.23 15.61 4.34
N PRO A 177 14.87 14.89 5.41
CA PRO A 177 14.78 15.46 6.74
C PRO A 177 16.11 15.88 7.35
N THR A 178 17.24 15.36 6.86
CA THR A 178 18.58 15.80 7.24
C THR A 178 19.05 17.03 6.47
N GLY A 179 18.33 17.43 5.42
CA GLY A 179 18.73 18.48 4.47
C GLY A 179 19.71 17.99 3.40
N ASN A 180 20.20 16.76 3.49
CA ASN A 180 21.16 16.17 2.55
C ASN A 180 20.53 15.03 1.77
N VAL A 181 20.95 14.85 0.52
CA VAL A 181 20.57 13.69 -0.30
C VAL A 181 21.30 12.43 0.17
N ARG A 182 22.54 12.60 0.70
CA ARG A 182 23.37 11.53 1.23
C ARG A 182 24.06 12.02 2.51
N ASP A 183 24.06 11.17 3.51
CA ASP A 183 24.77 11.36 4.78
C ASP A 183 25.72 10.18 5.01
N ILE A 184 26.69 10.37 5.93
CA ILE A 184 27.49 9.29 6.49
C ILE A 184 27.16 9.21 7.98
N ILE A 185 26.49 8.13 8.37
CA ILE A 185 26.07 7.90 9.77
C ILE A 185 26.63 6.55 10.20
N ASP A 186 27.29 6.50 11.34
CA ASP A 186 27.96 5.30 11.85
C ASP A 186 28.98 4.67 10.85
N GLY A 187 29.57 5.52 9.99
CA GLY A 187 30.51 5.10 8.94
C GLY A 187 29.86 4.50 7.69
N ILE A 188 28.53 4.51 7.60
CA ILE A 188 27.75 3.96 6.48
C ILE A 188 27.14 5.11 5.68
N GLU A 189 27.26 5.06 4.34
CA GLU A 189 26.55 5.97 3.46
C GLU A 189 25.05 5.68 3.47
N VAL A 190 24.22 6.68 3.77
CA VAL A 190 22.77 6.54 3.85
C VAL A 190 22.06 7.66 3.07
N THR A 191 20.88 7.38 2.56
CA THR A 191 19.86 8.40 2.18
C THR A 191 18.71 8.30 3.18
N CYS A 192 18.55 9.35 3.98
CA CYS A 192 17.42 9.53 4.89
C CYS A 192 16.32 10.29 4.14
N ILE A 193 15.20 9.64 3.90
CA ILE A 193 14.14 10.19 3.04
C ILE A 193 12.75 9.83 3.57
N ASP A 194 11.78 10.77 3.43
CA ASP A 194 10.38 10.56 3.78
C ASP A 194 9.47 11.02 2.64
N ASN A 195 8.97 10.08 1.85
CA ASN A 195 7.91 10.31 0.86
C ASN A 195 6.72 9.38 1.13
N GLY A 196 6.03 9.64 2.26
CA GLY A 196 4.92 8.83 2.76
C GLY A 196 5.33 7.73 3.74
N MET A 197 6.63 7.48 3.88
CA MET A 197 7.22 6.59 4.88
C MET A 197 8.66 6.98 5.14
N PRO A 198 9.04 7.32 6.38
CA PRO A 198 10.43 7.55 6.73
C PRO A 198 11.27 6.31 6.48
N LEU A 199 12.26 6.42 5.60
CA LEU A 199 13.21 5.37 5.25
C LEU A 199 14.64 5.82 5.47
N VAL A 200 15.48 4.85 5.82
CA VAL A 200 16.93 4.92 5.70
C VAL A 200 17.34 3.90 4.66
N ILE A 201 17.87 4.37 3.55
CA ILE A 201 18.29 3.54 2.43
C ILE A 201 19.82 3.47 2.44
N PHE A 202 20.41 2.27 2.33
CA PHE A 202 21.85 2.05 2.31
C PHE A 202 22.20 0.77 1.54
N LYS A 203 23.45 0.69 1.06
CA LYS A 203 23.89 -0.43 0.24
C LYS A 203 24.08 -1.68 1.10
N ALA A 204 23.63 -2.83 0.64
CA ALA A 204 23.85 -4.10 1.30
C ALA A 204 25.35 -4.41 1.46
N ALA A 205 26.16 -4.02 0.48
CA ALA A 205 27.62 -4.21 0.48
C ALA A 205 28.30 -3.46 1.65
N ASP A 206 27.78 -2.29 2.06
CA ASP A 206 28.37 -1.48 3.14
C ASP A 206 28.21 -2.13 4.52
N VAL A 207 27.32 -3.11 4.63
CA VAL A 207 27.12 -3.95 5.83
C VAL A 207 27.54 -5.41 5.62
N GLY A 208 28.33 -5.69 4.57
CA GLY A 208 28.88 -7.01 4.27
C GLY A 208 27.83 -8.03 3.81
N ARG A 209 26.77 -7.58 3.17
CA ARG A 209 25.68 -8.45 2.62
C ARG A 209 25.56 -8.22 1.11
N THR A 210 24.94 -9.18 0.43
CA THR A 210 24.76 -9.11 -1.04
C THR A 210 23.52 -8.32 -1.45
N GLY A 211 22.50 -8.27 -0.57
CA GLY A 211 21.19 -7.73 -0.86
C GLY A 211 20.24 -8.71 -1.57
N TYR A 212 20.66 -9.98 -1.70
CA TYR A 212 19.89 -11.06 -2.34
C TYR A 212 19.58 -12.22 -1.40
N GLU A 213 19.97 -12.11 -0.14
CA GLU A 213 19.66 -13.10 0.88
C GLU A 213 18.14 -13.29 1.00
N SER A 214 17.74 -14.51 1.36
CA SER A 214 16.35 -14.82 1.67
C SER A 214 15.90 -14.11 2.95
N VAL A 215 14.61 -13.93 3.10
CA VAL A 215 13.99 -13.36 4.32
C VAL A 215 14.36 -14.19 5.55
N ALA A 216 14.42 -15.51 5.42
CA ALA A 216 14.78 -16.41 6.51
C ALA A 216 16.24 -16.20 6.97
N GLU A 217 17.19 -16.10 6.02
CA GLU A 217 18.61 -15.83 6.30
C GLU A 217 18.77 -14.48 7.00
N LEU A 218 18.14 -13.40 6.48
CA LEU A 218 18.21 -12.07 7.07
C LEU A 218 17.58 -12.00 8.47
N ASN A 219 16.48 -12.71 8.70
CA ASN A 219 15.84 -12.77 10.01
C ASN A 219 16.66 -13.55 11.04
N ALA A 220 17.46 -14.50 10.60
CA ALA A 220 18.40 -15.26 11.45
C ALA A 220 19.71 -14.50 11.73
N ASP A 221 20.03 -13.47 10.93
CA ASP A 221 21.29 -12.72 11.02
C ASP A 221 21.25 -11.70 12.17
N THR A 222 21.69 -12.14 13.34
CA THR A 222 21.72 -11.33 14.56
C THR A 222 22.71 -10.17 14.51
N GLU A 223 23.85 -10.35 13.81
CA GLU A 223 24.89 -9.33 13.64
C GLU A 223 24.37 -8.19 12.78
N LEU A 224 23.79 -8.51 11.63
CA LEU A 224 23.16 -7.53 10.75
C LEU A 224 22.05 -6.77 11.46
N LYS A 225 21.17 -7.46 12.19
CA LYS A 225 20.06 -6.83 12.91
C LYS A 225 20.55 -5.87 14.00
N ALA A 226 21.61 -6.21 14.70
CA ALA A 226 22.23 -5.31 15.68
C ALA A 226 22.85 -4.07 15.00
N CYS A 227 23.49 -4.24 13.84
CA CYS A 227 24.00 -3.14 13.04
C CYS A 227 22.89 -2.21 12.55
N ILE A 228 21.83 -2.79 11.96
CA ILE A 228 20.67 -2.04 11.47
C ILE A 228 20.00 -1.24 12.59
N GLU A 229 19.86 -1.82 13.79
CA GLU A 229 19.19 -1.12 14.91
C GLU A 229 20.03 0.08 15.41
N ARG A 230 21.35 -0.06 15.53
CA ARG A 230 22.22 1.08 15.88
C ARG A 230 22.08 2.20 14.83
N LEU A 231 22.16 1.84 13.55
CA LEU A 231 22.02 2.80 12.44
C LEU A 231 20.63 3.44 12.44
N ARG A 232 19.57 2.68 12.70
CA ARG A 232 18.18 3.17 12.76
C ARG A 232 18.00 4.24 13.83
N ILE A 233 18.54 4.01 15.02
CA ILE A 233 18.47 4.97 16.14
C ILE A 233 19.23 6.24 15.79
N ALA A 234 20.47 6.13 15.28
CA ALA A 234 21.27 7.27 14.88
C ALA A 234 20.61 8.10 13.76
N CYS A 235 20.11 7.42 12.73
CA CYS A 235 19.38 8.06 11.64
C CYS A 235 18.03 8.67 12.12
N GLY A 236 17.33 8.03 13.04
CA GLY A 236 16.11 8.57 13.64
C GLY A 236 16.34 9.91 14.33
N HIS A 237 17.43 10.06 15.07
CA HIS A 237 17.83 11.35 15.64
C HIS A 237 18.19 12.37 14.55
N ALA A 238 18.98 11.99 13.54
CA ALA A 238 19.35 12.87 12.43
C ALA A 238 18.15 13.36 11.62
N MET A 239 17.12 12.52 11.47
CA MET A 239 15.86 12.84 10.79
C MET A 239 14.89 13.68 11.65
N GLY A 240 15.25 14.03 12.89
CA GLY A 240 14.38 14.77 13.79
C GLY A 240 13.22 13.97 14.39
N LEU A 241 13.25 12.64 14.29
CA LEU A 241 12.19 11.75 14.80
C LEU A 241 12.26 11.51 16.31
N GLY A 242 13.33 11.98 16.97
CA GLY A 242 13.59 11.78 18.40
C GLY A 242 13.88 10.31 18.74
N ASP A 243 13.43 9.85 19.90
CA ASP A 243 13.59 8.44 20.28
C ASP A 243 12.68 7.56 19.40
N VAL A 244 13.31 6.72 18.58
CA VAL A 244 12.64 5.78 17.69
C VAL A 244 12.63 4.36 18.23
N THR A 245 13.22 4.10 19.40
CA THR A 245 13.29 2.76 20.00
C THR A 245 11.93 2.06 20.08
N PRO A 246 10.83 2.72 20.54
CA PRO A 246 9.51 2.11 20.59
C PRO A 246 8.74 2.17 19.26
N LYS A 247 9.34 2.73 18.18
CA LYS A 247 8.65 3.02 16.93
C LYS A 247 8.99 1.99 15.84
N ASN A 248 8.07 1.82 14.89
CA ASN A 248 8.25 0.97 13.71
C ASN A 248 8.88 1.71 12.52
N TYR A 249 9.40 2.91 12.75
CA TYR A 249 10.08 3.73 11.77
C TYR A 249 11.29 4.45 12.41
N PRO A 250 12.25 5.00 11.60
CA PRO A 250 12.34 4.81 10.16
C PRO A 250 12.50 3.33 9.82
N LYS A 251 11.97 2.93 8.65
CA LYS A 251 12.24 1.60 8.12
C LYS A 251 13.62 1.57 7.51
N MET A 252 14.30 0.45 7.63
CA MET A 252 15.65 0.26 7.15
C MET A 252 15.62 -0.55 5.86
N THR A 253 16.20 -0.03 4.78
CA THR A 253 16.15 -0.67 3.47
C THR A 253 17.53 -0.84 2.89
N LEU A 254 17.98 -2.10 2.81
CA LEU A 254 19.15 -2.53 2.04
C LEU A 254 18.83 -2.46 0.55
N ILE A 255 19.80 -1.95 -0.25
CA ILE A 255 19.68 -1.95 -1.70
C ILE A 255 20.86 -2.66 -2.34
N ALA A 256 20.60 -3.24 -3.52
CA ALA A 256 21.58 -3.86 -4.40
C ALA A 256 21.18 -3.61 -5.87
N PRO A 257 22.08 -3.87 -6.86
CA PRO A 257 21.71 -3.84 -8.26
C PRO A 257 20.50 -4.74 -8.56
N PRO A 258 19.71 -4.44 -9.61
CA PRO A 258 18.59 -5.28 -9.98
C PRO A 258 19.03 -6.69 -10.37
N ARG A 259 18.20 -7.69 -10.09
CA ARG A 259 18.48 -9.09 -10.39
C ARG A 259 17.50 -9.69 -11.38
N ASP A 260 16.25 -9.27 -11.31
CA ASP A 260 15.13 -9.89 -12.06
C ASP A 260 14.55 -8.94 -13.12
N GLY A 261 15.37 -7.98 -13.59
CA GLY A 261 14.98 -7.03 -14.65
C GLY A 261 14.31 -5.75 -14.15
N GLY A 262 14.24 -5.55 -12.84
CA GLY A 262 13.77 -4.32 -12.21
C GLY A 262 14.78 -3.17 -12.27
N SER A 263 14.53 -2.14 -11.46
CA SER A 263 15.43 -0.98 -11.35
C SER A 263 16.47 -1.16 -10.25
N LEU A 264 16.12 -1.78 -9.14
CA LEU A 264 17.04 -2.15 -8.05
C LEU A 264 16.39 -3.24 -7.19
N SER A 265 17.24 -4.01 -6.48
CA SER A 265 16.77 -4.99 -5.49
C SER A 265 16.74 -4.38 -4.09
N THR A 266 15.74 -4.76 -3.28
CA THR A 266 15.56 -4.25 -1.92
C THR A 266 15.32 -5.36 -0.91
N ARG A 267 15.77 -5.12 0.35
CA ARG A 267 15.42 -5.87 1.54
C ARG A 267 15.04 -4.88 2.64
N SER A 268 13.79 -4.90 3.05
CA SER A 268 13.23 -3.88 3.95
C SER A 268 12.93 -4.46 5.33
N PHE A 269 13.38 -3.79 6.40
CA PHE A 269 13.18 -4.22 7.80
C PHE A 269 12.15 -3.33 8.50
N ILE A 270 11.26 -3.97 9.33
CA ILE A 270 10.18 -3.29 10.05
C ILE A 270 10.15 -3.77 11.51
N PRO A 271 10.74 -3.08 12.46
CA PRO A 271 12.08 -2.52 12.33
C PRO A 271 13.14 -3.62 12.33
N HIS A 272 12.85 -4.78 12.98
CA HIS A 272 13.79 -5.88 13.24
C HIS A 272 13.53 -7.13 12.40
N VAL A 273 12.45 -7.14 11.62
CA VAL A 273 12.03 -8.27 10.79
C VAL A 273 12.08 -7.86 9.33
N CYS A 274 12.80 -8.63 8.51
CA CYS A 274 12.79 -8.45 7.07
C CYS A 274 11.40 -8.78 6.51
N HIS A 275 10.86 -7.88 5.72
CA HIS A 275 9.55 -8.02 5.09
C HIS A 275 9.63 -8.97 3.89
N ASP A 276 8.63 -9.85 3.71
CA ASP A 276 8.51 -10.74 2.55
C ASP A 276 8.34 -9.99 1.21
N ALA A 277 7.93 -8.73 1.27
CA ALA A 277 7.82 -7.83 0.14
C ALA A 277 8.41 -6.46 0.52
N ILE A 278 7.80 -5.37 0.07
CA ILE A 278 8.03 -4.00 0.53
C ILE A 278 6.68 -3.31 0.75
N GLY A 279 6.59 -2.42 1.74
CA GLY A 279 5.37 -1.62 1.93
C GLY A 279 5.16 -0.64 0.77
N VAL A 280 3.90 -0.38 0.39
CA VAL A 280 3.54 0.48 -0.74
C VAL A 280 4.23 1.85 -0.69
N LEU A 281 4.08 2.58 0.44
CA LEU A 281 4.71 3.89 0.60
C LEU A 281 6.23 3.81 0.72
N ALA A 282 6.76 2.69 1.22
CA ALA A 282 8.19 2.45 1.21
C ALA A 282 8.71 2.26 -0.22
N ALA A 283 7.97 1.56 -1.09
CA ALA A 283 8.32 1.43 -2.51
C ALA A 283 8.29 2.80 -3.22
N VAL A 284 7.28 3.65 -2.93
CA VAL A 284 7.21 5.03 -3.44
C VAL A 284 8.44 5.83 -2.98
N THR A 285 8.81 5.73 -1.71
CA THR A 285 9.97 6.43 -1.15
C THR A 285 11.29 5.94 -1.76
N VAL A 286 11.47 4.63 -1.94
CA VAL A 286 12.65 4.06 -2.64
C VAL A 286 12.68 4.52 -4.09
N GLY A 287 11.55 4.43 -4.80
CA GLY A 287 11.44 4.91 -6.19
C GLY A 287 11.83 6.38 -6.32
N THR A 288 11.38 7.22 -5.38
CA THR A 288 11.78 8.64 -5.31
C THR A 288 13.29 8.79 -5.14
N ALA A 289 13.91 8.03 -4.23
CA ALA A 289 15.36 8.06 -4.04
C ALA A 289 16.13 7.68 -5.32
N CYS A 290 15.59 6.78 -6.16
CA CYS A 290 16.23 6.33 -7.40
C CYS A 290 16.36 7.43 -8.47
N VAL A 291 15.58 8.50 -8.38
CA VAL A 291 15.64 9.63 -9.33
C VAL A 291 16.34 10.86 -8.74
N LEU A 292 16.69 10.83 -7.46
CA LEU A 292 17.44 11.90 -6.80
C LEU A 292 18.94 11.73 -7.03
N LYS A 293 19.53 12.64 -7.80
CA LYS A 293 20.97 12.63 -8.07
C LYS A 293 21.77 12.78 -6.79
N GLY A 294 22.74 11.90 -6.60
CA GLY A 294 23.60 11.88 -5.42
C GLY A 294 23.08 11.02 -4.27
N ALA A 295 21.86 10.48 -4.33
CA ALA A 295 21.38 9.50 -3.36
C ALA A 295 22.25 8.22 -3.36
N VAL A 296 22.13 7.40 -2.33
CA VAL A 296 22.89 6.11 -2.27
C VAL A 296 22.45 5.13 -3.35
N THR A 297 21.31 5.35 -3.99
CA THR A 297 20.81 4.60 -5.14
C THR A 297 21.52 4.96 -6.45
N ASP A 298 22.21 6.12 -6.49
CA ASP A 298 22.94 6.59 -7.67
C ASP A 298 24.11 5.65 -7.99
N GLY A 299 24.18 5.15 -9.23
CA GLY A 299 25.11 4.14 -9.68
C GLY A 299 24.74 2.69 -9.34
N ILE A 300 23.59 2.46 -8.64
CA ILE A 300 23.02 1.14 -8.37
C ILE A 300 21.73 0.94 -9.14
N ALA A 301 20.82 1.92 -9.05
CA ALA A 301 19.54 1.84 -9.72
C ALA A 301 19.66 2.03 -11.22
N VAL A 302 18.97 1.18 -11.98
CA VAL A 302 18.83 1.28 -13.44
C VAL A 302 17.48 1.90 -13.75
N VAL A 303 17.47 3.19 -14.11
CA VAL A 303 16.26 3.95 -14.39
C VAL A 303 16.43 4.64 -15.75
N ALA A 304 15.43 4.51 -16.62
CA ALA A 304 15.46 5.20 -17.92
C ALA A 304 15.38 6.72 -17.73
N ASP A 305 16.05 7.45 -18.62
CA ASP A 305 15.99 8.91 -18.63
C ASP A 305 14.62 9.40 -19.14
N GLY A 306 14.21 10.58 -18.67
CA GLY A 306 12.97 11.23 -19.10
C GLY A 306 12.33 12.05 -17.97
N GLN A 307 11.30 12.82 -18.30
CA GLN A 307 10.49 13.56 -17.33
C GLN A 307 9.57 12.60 -16.57
N ALA A 308 8.96 11.64 -17.27
CA ALA A 308 8.23 10.53 -16.65
C ALA A 308 9.16 9.32 -16.59
N ARG A 309 9.28 8.71 -15.40
CA ARG A 309 10.15 7.57 -15.13
C ARG A 309 9.38 6.47 -14.44
N THR A 310 9.63 5.23 -14.82
CA THR A 310 9.14 4.06 -14.08
C THR A 310 10.30 3.43 -13.32
N VAL A 311 10.12 3.24 -12.03
CA VAL A 311 11.06 2.53 -11.16
C VAL A 311 10.41 1.24 -10.70
N SER A 312 10.97 0.11 -11.12
CA SER A 312 10.56 -1.21 -10.65
C SER A 312 11.42 -1.59 -9.43
N VAL A 313 10.81 -1.56 -8.27
CA VAL A 313 11.45 -1.88 -6.98
C VAL A 313 11.29 -3.36 -6.70
N GLU A 314 12.36 -4.14 -6.92
CA GLU A 314 12.38 -5.57 -6.62
C GLU A 314 12.40 -5.82 -5.10
N HIS A 315 11.70 -6.84 -4.68
CA HIS A 315 11.64 -7.31 -3.29
C HIS A 315 11.61 -8.85 -3.23
N PRO A 316 11.70 -9.51 -2.06
CA PRO A 316 11.85 -10.97 -1.99
C PRO A 316 10.82 -11.80 -2.74
N THR A 317 9.61 -11.29 -2.95
CA THR A 317 8.49 -12.02 -3.57
C THR A 317 8.00 -11.44 -4.88
N GLY A 318 8.74 -10.49 -5.48
CA GLY A 318 8.37 -9.87 -6.75
C GLY A 318 8.82 -8.40 -6.85
N GLU A 319 8.01 -7.53 -7.46
CA GLU A 319 8.33 -6.13 -7.66
C GLU A 319 7.14 -5.19 -7.38
N PHE A 320 7.46 -3.91 -7.15
CA PHE A 320 6.52 -2.80 -7.20
C PHE A 320 6.96 -1.76 -8.22
N SER A 321 6.15 -1.53 -9.23
CA SER A 321 6.35 -0.43 -10.18
C SER A 321 5.81 0.88 -9.62
N VAL A 322 6.69 1.89 -9.57
CA VAL A 322 6.39 3.28 -9.20
C VAL A 322 6.59 4.16 -10.42
N GLU A 323 5.56 4.90 -10.81
CA GLU A 323 5.67 5.92 -11.86
C GLU A 323 5.93 7.28 -11.22
N LEU A 324 6.98 7.95 -11.66
CA LEU A 324 7.44 9.25 -11.15
C LEU A 324 7.37 10.29 -12.25
N GLU A 325 6.91 11.48 -11.92
CA GLU A 325 6.99 12.66 -12.78
C GLU A 325 7.93 13.67 -12.12
N LEU A 326 8.91 14.16 -12.90
CA LEU A 326 9.88 15.13 -12.45
C LEU A 326 9.50 16.52 -12.94
N ASP A 327 9.81 17.53 -12.14
CA ASP A 327 9.65 18.93 -12.52
C ASP A 327 10.60 19.24 -13.71
N PRO A 328 10.07 19.70 -14.85
CA PRO A 328 10.92 20.06 -15.99
C PRO A 328 11.94 21.15 -15.68
N ALA A 329 11.62 22.05 -14.75
CA ALA A 329 12.49 23.14 -14.35
C ALA A 329 13.55 22.71 -13.30
N ASN A 330 13.25 21.65 -12.54
CA ASN A 330 14.14 21.10 -11.52
C ASN A 330 13.99 19.57 -11.46
N PRO A 331 14.77 18.80 -12.23
CA PRO A 331 14.70 17.34 -12.24
C PRO A 331 15.03 16.63 -10.91
N GLN A 332 15.44 17.37 -9.89
CA GLN A 332 15.57 16.89 -8.51
C GLN A 332 14.23 16.93 -7.74
N ASN A 333 13.22 17.58 -8.29
CA ASN A 333 11.91 17.67 -7.68
C ASN A 333 10.95 16.65 -8.31
N VAL A 334 10.49 15.71 -7.50
CA VAL A 334 9.45 14.74 -7.88
C VAL A 334 8.10 15.37 -7.62
N THR A 335 7.38 15.71 -8.67
CA THR A 335 6.06 16.35 -8.61
C THR A 335 4.93 15.34 -8.44
N ARG A 336 5.17 14.08 -8.83
CA ARG A 336 4.19 12.99 -8.71
C ARG A 336 4.90 11.66 -8.51
N ALA A 337 4.35 10.86 -7.60
CA ALA A 337 4.79 9.49 -7.39
C ALA A 337 3.55 8.58 -7.29
N ALA A 338 3.29 7.83 -8.35
CA ALA A 338 2.12 6.97 -8.47
C ALA A 338 2.50 5.49 -8.47
N LEU A 339 1.74 4.70 -7.73
CA LEU A 339 1.84 3.25 -7.74
C LEU A 339 1.00 2.67 -8.88
N LEU A 340 1.61 1.84 -9.72
CA LEU A 340 0.88 1.06 -10.71
C LEU A 340 0.23 -0.15 -10.04
N ARG A 341 -1.08 -0.29 -10.20
CA ARG A 341 -1.86 -1.45 -9.77
C ARG A 341 -2.85 -1.85 -10.84
N THR A 342 -3.56 -2.94 -10.61
CA THR A 342 -4.68 -3.42 -11.43
C THR A 342 -5.81 -3.86 -10.52
N ALA A 343 -7.03 -3.90 -11.03
CA ALA A 343 -8.19 -4.43 -10.32
C ALA A 343 -9.00 -5.36 -11.22
N ARG A 344 -9.96 -6.08 -10.63
CA ARG A 344 -10.94 -6.87 -11.36
C ARG A 344 -12.23 -6.99 -10.55
N LEU A 345 -13.37 -6.74 -11.18
CA LEU A 345 -14.66 -7.15 -10.66
C LEU A 345 -14.82 -8.66 -10.89
N ILE A 346 -14.93 -9.41 -9.80
CA ILE A 346 -15.04 -10.88 -9.84
C ILE A 346 -16.50 -11.30 -9.80
N MET A 347 -17.29 -10.67 -8.90
CA MET A 347 -18.71 -11.00 -8.71
C MET A 347 -19.49 -9.75 -8.30
N ARG A 348 -20.71 -9.66 -8.77
CA ARG A 348 -21.73 -8.69 -8.31
C ARG A 348 -22.93 -9.46 -7.81
N GLY A 349 -23.46 -9.07 -6.65
CA GLY A 349 -24.62 -9.73 -6.06
C GLY A 349 -24.88 -9.29 -4.64
N GLU A 350 -25.34 -10.21 -3.84
CA GLU A 350 -25.63 -10.02 -2.42
C GLU A 350 -24.93 -11.11 -1.61
N VAL A 351 -24.34 -10.73 -0.47
CA VAL A 351 -23.90 -11.70 0.52
C VAL A 351 -24.97 -11.88 1.59
N MET A 352 -25.24 -13.11 1.96
CA MET A 352 -26.22 -13.46 2.96
C MET A 352 -25.57 -13.64 4.32
N VAL A 353 -26.03 -12.91 5.33
CA VAL A 353 -25.58 -13.08 6.71
C VAL A 353 -26.72 -13.52 7.62
N PRO A 354 -26.48 -14.27 8.72
CA PRO A 354 -27.52 -14.58 9.70
C PRO A 354 -28.16 -13.29 10.25
N ALA A 355 -29.50 -13.22 10.29
CA ALA A 355 -30.20 -12.05 10.78
C ALA A 355 -29.85 -11.68 12.25
N SER A 356 -29.49 -12.68 13.05
CA SER A 356 -29.01 -12.50 14.41
C SER A 356 -27.71 -11.72 14.53
N THR A 357 -26.88 -11.76 13.47
CA THR A 357 -25.62 -11.00 13.43
C THR A 357 -25.84 -9.49 13.32
N TRP A 358 -26.96 -9.10 12.69
CA TRP A 358 -27.30 -7.69 12.49
C TRP A 358 -28.05 -7.09 13.69
N ASN A 359 -28.86 -7.89 14.39
CA ASN A 359 -29.70 -7.39 15.47
C ASN A 359 -28.84 -7.18 16.72
N THR A 360 -28.82 -5.98 17.25
CA THR A 360 -28.30 -5.70 18.58
C THR A 360 -29.21 -6.38 19.64
N GLN A 361 -28.65 -6.87 20.74
CA GLN A 361 -29.41 -7.46 21.86
C GLN A 361 -30.35 -6.45 22.58
N GLY A 362 -30.82 -5.43 21.88
CA GLY A 362 -31.69 -4.37 22.37
C GLY A 362 -33.14 -4.45 21.90
N ASP A 363 -33.42 -5.15 20.81
CA ASP A 363 -34.79 -5.33 20.31
C ASP A 363 -35.41 -6.64 20.78
N LYS A 364 -35.51 -6.79 22.10
CA LYS A 364 -36.54 -7.66 22.70
C LYS A 364 -37.78 -6.81 22.86
N ALA A 365 -38.70 -6.91 21.87
CA ALA A 365 -40.07 -6.51 22.03
C ALA A 365 -40.75 -7.29 23.16
#